data_85a7900e6a25caa92a5ac89837f03c05
#
_entry.id   85a7900e6a25caa92a5ac89837f03c05
#
_cell.length_a   1.000
_cell.length_b   1.000
_cell.length_c   1.000
_cell.angle_alpha   90.00
_cell.angle_beta   90.00
_cell.angle_gamma   90.00
#
_symmetry.space_group_name_H-M   'P 1'
#
loop_
_entity.id
_entity.type
_entity.pdbx_description
1 polymer ?
#
loop_
_entity_poly.entity_id
_entity_poly.type
_entity_poly.pdbx_seq_one_letter_code
_entity_poly.pdbx_strand_id
1 'polypeptide(L)'
;MFDSVTASLPHIQSGKLRPIAIAASERTPLMPTVPTLGQDGMKSFDVENLYAVYVPKGTPSYVVARLEREIRKILTNPDFKARMANQGIHPQFENADRLAEITTAEHNKWEKIVKSANVKVD
;
A
#
# COMPACT_ATOMS: atom_id res chain seq x y z
N MET A 1 13.78 -3.83 -11.93
CA MET A 1 12.34 -4.10 -11.89
C MET A 1 11.79 -3.53 -10.59
N PHE A 2 10.69 -2.80 -10.64
CA PHE A 2 9.88 -2.45 -9.47
C PHE A 2 8.72 -3.44 -9.37
N ASP A 3 8.50 -3.97 -8.16
CA ASP A 3 7.43 -4.93 -7.91
C ASP A 3 7.02 -4.88 -6.44
N SER A 4 5.85 -5.41 -6.11
CA SER A 4 5.39 -5.46 -4.72
C SER A 4 6.21 -6.44 -3.89
N VAL A 5 6.39 -6.16 -2.59
CA VAL A 5 7.05 -7.07 -1.66
C VAL A 5 6.35 -8.43 -1.66
N THR A 6 5.02 -8.44 -1.67
CA THR A 6 4.20 -9.66 -1.65
C THR A 6 4.51 -10.58 -2.84
N ALA A 7 4.63 -10.04 -4.05
CA ALA A 7 4.92 -10.82 -5.25
C ALA A 7 6.39 -11.26 -5.31
N SER A 8 7.31 -10.40 -4.88
CA SER A 8 8.76 -10.65 -4.97
C SER A 8 9.29 -11.55 -3.85
N LEU A 9 8.66 -11.57 -2.68
CA LEU A 9 9.17 -12.23 -1.47
C LEU A 9 9.52 -13.72 -1.68
N PRO A 10 8.68 -14.57 -2.32
CA PRO A 10 9.02 -15.97 -2.56
C PRO A 10 10.26 -16.14 -3.44
N HIS A 11 10.47 -15.25 -4.39
CA HIS A 11 11.62 -15.27 -5.29
C HIS A 11 12.89 -14.78 -4.60
N ILE A 12 12.79 -13.84 -3.67
CA ILE A 12 13.90 -13.38 -2.84
C ILE A 12 14.31 -14.49 -1.88
N GLN A 13 13.36 -15.12 -1.21
CA GLN A 13 13.61 -16.23 -0.28
C GLN A 13 14.25 -17.44 -0.96
N SER A 14 13.90 -17.72 -2.23
CA SER A 14 14.51 -18.79 -3.03
C SER A 14 15.83 -18.38 -3.71
N GLY A 15 16.34 -17.15 -3.46
CA GLY A 15 17.59 -16.65 -4.03
C GLY A 15 17.53 -16.28 -5.52
N LYS A 16 16.35 -16.32 -6.14
CA LYS A 16 16.17 -15.97 -7.56
C LYS A 16 16.18 -14.47 -7.82
N LEU A 17 15.84 -13.66 -6.80
CA LEU A 17 15.90 -12.20 -6.85
C LEU A 17 16.72 -11.66 -5.68
N ARG A 18 17.47 -10.60 -5.94
CA ARG A 18 18.19 -9.83 -4.92
C ARG A 18 17.51 -8.46 -4.77
N PRO A 19 16.93 -8.15 -3.60
CA PRO A 19 16.38 -6.83 -3.34
C PRO A 19 17.52 -5.81 -3.21
N ILE A 20 17.31 -4.62 -3.79
CA ILE A 20 18.29 -3.53 -3.74
C ILE A 20 17.83 -2.48 -2.73
N ALA A 21 16.58 -2.05 -2.83
CA ALA A 21 15.97 -1.07 -1.94
C ALA A 21 14.44 -1.24 -1.91
N ILE A 22 13.80 -0.65 -0.92
CA ILE A 22 12.34 -0.63 -0.75
C ILE A 22 11.84 0.80 -0.94
N ALA A 23 10.81 0.97 -1.76
CA ALA A 23 10.14 2.25 -2.00
C ALA A 23 9.07 2.51 -0.91
N ALA A 24 9.51 2.67 0.33
CA ALA A 24 8.67 2.96 1.49
C ALA A 24 9.40 3.90 2.45
N SER A 25 8.65 4.53 3.36
CA SER A 25 9.21 5.39 4.41
C SER A 25 10.06 4.62 5.42
N GLU A 26 9.71 3.35 5.69
CA GLU A 26 10.39 2.49 6.65
C GLU A 26 10.77 1.13 6.05
N ARG A 27 11.76 0.48 6.67
CA ARG A 27 12.15 -0.90 6.29
C ARG A 27 11.06 -1.89 6.65
N THR A 28 10.88 -2.91 5.82
CA THR A 28 9.98 -4.01 6.18
C THR A 28 10.67 -5.00 7.14
N PRO A 29 9.97 -5.48 8.18
CA PRO A 29 10.49 -6.53 9.06
C PRO A 29 10.86 -7.83 8.32
N LEU A 30 10.27 -8.07 7.14
CA LEU A 30 10.58 -9.24 6.31
C LEU A 30 11.95 -9.18 5.64
N MET A 31 12.50 -7.97 5.48
CA MET A 31 13.81 -7.73 4.88
C MET A 31 14.55 -6.60 5.61
N PRO A 32 14.92 -6.77 6.88
CA PRO A 32 15.46 -5.71 7.73
C PRO A 32 16.81 -5.17 7.25
N THR A 33 17.54 -5.95 6.46
CA THR A 33 18.84 -5.56 5.90
C THR A 33 18.73 -4.74 4.61
N VAL A 34 17.55 -4.71 3.97
CA VAL A 34 17.33 -3.97 2.74
C VAL A 34 17.00 -2.51 3.07
N PRO A 35 17.76 -1.54 2.55
CA PRO A 35 17.52 -0.12 2.82
C PRO A 35 16.24 0.37 2.13
N THR A 36 15.70 1.50 2.60
CA THR A 36 14.68 2.23 1.85
C THR A 36 15.36 3.16 0.83
N LEU A 37 14.64 3.51 -0.24
CA LEU A 37 15.12 4.50 -1.22
C LEU A 37 15.42 5.86 -0.56
N GLY A 38 14.68 6.22 0.48
CA GLY A 38 14.93 7.43 1.25
C GLY A 38 16.28 7.42 1.98
N GLN A 39 16.74 6.26 2.46
CA GLN A 39 18.05 6.08 3.08
C GLN A 39 19.19 6.19 2.06
N ASP A 40 18.92 5.84 0.80
CA ASP A 40 19.87 5.93 -0.32
C ASP A 40 19.80 7.30 -1.04
N GLY A 41 19.17 8.32 -0.45
CA GLY A 41 19.18 9.69 -0.95
C GLY A 41 17.93 10.11 -1.74
N MET A 42 17.02 9.21 -2.06
CA MET A 42 15.75 9.51 -2.76
C MET A 42 14.63 9.85 -1.78
N LYS A 43 14.79 10.93 -1.01
CA LYS A 43 13.92 11.29 0.13
C LYS A 43 12.43 11.49 -0.19
N SER A 44 12.06 11.68 -1.45
CA SER A 44 10.66 11.91 -1.86
C SER A 44 10.02 10.69 -2.52
N PHE A 45 10.70 9.55 -2.51
CA PHE A 45 10.24 8.37 -3.21
C PHE A 45 9.56 7.42 -2.21
N ASP A 46 8.29 7.69 -1.98
CA ASP A 46 7.41 6.86 -1.14
C ASP A 46 6.22 6.42 -2.00
N VAL A 47 6.19 5.11 -2.30
CA VAL A 47 5.15 4.49 -3.13
C VAL A 47 4.60 3.30 -2.36
N GLU A 48 3.46 3.50 -1.73
CA GLU A 48 2.75 2.46 -1.02
C GLU A 48 1.61 1.88 -1.87
N ASN A 49 1.36 0.58 -1.73
CA ASN A 49 0.20 -0.05 -2.33
C ASN A 49 -1.03 0.23 -1.48
N LEU A 50 -2.00 0.94 -2.03
CA LEU A 50 -3.28 1.19 -1.39
C LEU A 50 -4.29 0.10 -1.79
N TYR A 51 -4.80 -0.62 -0.80
CA TYR A 51 -5.92 -1.54 -0.96
C TYR A 51 -7.15 -0.94 -0.30
N ALA A 52 -8.20 -0.73 -1.07
CA ALA A 52 -9.40 -0.07 -0.58
C ALA A 52 -10.68 -0.74 -1.09
N VAL A 53 -11.75 -0.62 -0.32
CA VAL A 53 -13.10 -1.06 -0.70
C VAL A 53 -13.94 0.17 -1.01
N TYR A 54 -14.48 0.22 -2.21
CA TYR A 54 -15.36 1.29 -2.66
C TYR A 54 -16.78 0.75 -2.86
N VAL A 55 -17.76 1.61 -2.69
CA VAL A 55 -19.17 1.34 -2.95
C VAL A 55 -19.72 2.32 -3.99
N PRO A 56 -20.77 1.99 -4.74
CA PRO A 56 -21.40 2.89 -5.69
C PRO A 56 -21.89 4.19 -5.03
N LYS A 57 -21.87 5.28 -5.79
CA LYS A 57 -22.44 6.55 -5.35
C LYS A 57 -23.91 6.37 -5.00
N GLY A 58 -24.34 6.94 -3.86
CA GLY A 58 -25.72 6.84 -3.39
C GLY A 58 -25.98 5.60 -2.53
N THR A 59 -24.96 4.78 -2.22
CA THR A 59 -25.12 3.71 -1.23
C THR A 59 -25.58 4.31 0.11
N PRO A 60 -26.64 3.77 0.74
CA PRO A 60 -27.17 4.30 1.99
C PRO A 60 -26.10 4.32 3.10
N SER A 61 -26.08 5.38 3.91
CA SER A 61 -25.08 5.59 4.96
C SER A 61 -25.01 4.45 5.98
N TYR A 62 -26.13 3.81 6.30
CA TYR A 62 -26.16 2.69 7.23
C TYR A 62 -25.42 1.44 6.66
N VAL A 63 -25.42 1.27 5.34
CA VAL A 63 -24.67 0.19 4.67
C VAL A 63 -23.17 0.47 4.77
N VAL A 64 -22.75 1.70 4.47
CA VAL A 64 -21.36 2.15 4.59
C VAL A 64 -20.87 1.95 6.03
N ALA A 65 -21.62 2.45 7.02
CA ALA A 65 -21.27 2.32 8.43
C ALA A 65 -21.19 0.84 8.89
N ARG A 66 -22.04 -0.03 8.35
CA ARG A 66 -21.95 -1.48 8.61
C ARG A 66 -20.70 -2.09 8.03
N LEU A 67 -20.36 -1.78 6.77
CA LEU A 67 -19.14 -2.25 6.12
C LEU A 67 -17.89 -1.78 6.87
N GLU A 68 -17.81 -0.50 7.22
CA GLU A 68 -16.69 0.04 8.01
C GLU A 68 -16.50 -0.71 9.33
N ARG A 69 -17.57 -0.94 10.06
CA ARG A 69 -17.52 -1.67 11.32
C ARG A 69 -16.99 -3.09 11.15
N GLU A 70 -17.48 -3.83 10.15
CA GLU A 70 -17.04 -5.21 9.92
C GLU A 70 -15.60 -5.26 9.39
N ILE A 71 -15.21 -4.37 8.48
CA ILE A 71 -13.84 -4.24 7.99
C ILE A 71 -12.89 -3.89 9.15
N ARG A 72 -13.26 -2.93 10.01
CA ARG A 72 -12.46 -2.59 11.19
C ARG A 72 -12.20 -3.80 12.07
N LYS A 73 -13.22 -4.63 12.36
CA LYS A 73 -13.06 -5.85 13.15
C LYS A 73 -12.04 -6.82 12.52
N ILE A 74 -12.10 -7.00 11.19
CA ILE A 74 -11.17 -7.87 10.47
C ILE A 74 -9.76 -7.31 10.55
N LEU A 75 -9.56 -6.03 10.23
CA LEU A 75 -8.25 -5.39 10.19
C LEU A 75 -7.60 -5.23 11.57
N THR A 76 -8.40 -5.25 12.65
CA THR A 76 -7.88 -5.21 14.03
C THR A 76 -7.66 -6.59 14.64
N ASN A 77 -8.11 -7.67 13.97
CA ASN A 77 -7.93 -9.02 14.44
C ASN A 77 -6.44 -9.43 14.42
N PRO A 78 -5.86 -9.90 15.54
CA PRO A 78 -4.44 -10.25 15.63
C PRO A 78 -4.02 -11.35 14.65
N ASP A 79 -4.84 -12.39 14.48
CA ASP A 79 -4.52 -13.50 13.57
C ASP A 79 -4.54 -13.06 12.11
N PHE A 80 -5.46 -12.15 11.76
CA PHE A 80 -5.50 -11.54 10.44
C PHE A 80 -4.25 -10.70 10.19
N LYS A 81 -3.88 -9.84 11.16
CA LYS A 81 -2.66 -9.03 11.06
C LYS A 81 -1.41 -9.88 10.90
N ALA A 82 -1.27 -10.94 11.69
CA ALA A 82 -0.12 -11.85 11.60
C ALA A 82 -0.02 -12.52 10.22
N ARG A 83 -1.15 -12.99 9.66
CA ARG A 83 -1.17 -13.57 8.30
C ARG A 83 -0.79 -12.56 7.23
N MET A 84 -1.28 -11.32 7.33
CA MET A 84 -0.96 -10.26 6.37
C MET A 84 0.51 -9.83 6.48
N ALA A 85 1.03 -9.71 7.69
CA ALA A 85 2.44 -9.38 7.93
C ALA A 85 3.39 -10.38 7.26
N ASN A 86 3.07 -11.68 7.31
CA ASN A 86 3.85 -12.72 6.62
C ASN A 86 3.88 -12.57 5.09
N GLN A 87 2.95 -11.79 4.53
CA GLN A 87 2.90 -11.45 3.10
C GLN A 87 3.44 -10.05 2.80
N GLY A 88 3.99 -9.35 3.80
CA GLY A 88 4.49 -7.99 3.65
C GLY A 88 3.39 -6.93 3.60
N ILE A 89 2.18 -7.26 4.07
CA ILE A 89 1.05 -6.34 4.12
C ILE A 89 0.83 -5.92 5.57
N HIS A 90 0.80 -4.61 5.82
CA HIS A 90 0.51 -4.02 7.13
C HIS A 90 -0.87 -3.36 7.10
N PRO A 91 -1.95 -4.11 7.45
CA PRO A 91 -3.30 -3.57 7.35
C PRO A 91 -3.51 -2.46 8.39
N GLN A 92 -3.97 -1.32 7.89
CA GLN A 92 -4.44 -0.19 8.70
C GLN A 92 -5.91 0.06 8.36
N PHE A 93 -6.69 0.45 9.36
CA PHE A 93 -8.07 0.85 9.14
C PHE A 93 -8.15 2.36 8.98
N GLU A 94 -8.70 2.78 7.85
CA GLU A 94 -9.11 4.15 7.61
C GLU A 94 -10.62 4.19 7.39
N ASN A 95 -11.30 5.22 7.89
CA ASN A 95 -12.72 5.43 7.64
C ASN A 95 -12.96 6.03 6.25
N ALA A 96 -14.23 6.13 5.82
CA ALA A 96 -14.60 6.62 4.50
C ALA A 96 -14.08 8.03 4.22
N ASP A 97 -14.18 8.96 5.20
CA ASP A 97 -13.73 10.34 5.02
C ASP A 97 -12.22 10.40 4.83
N ARG A 98 -11.47 9.67 5.67
CA ARG A 98 -10.01 9.61 5.56
C ARG A 98 -9.57 8.93 4.27
N LEU A 99 -10.26 7.87 3.83
CA LEU A 99 -9.97 7.23 2.54
C LEU A 99 -10.22 8.17 1.36
N ALA A 100 -11.25 9.01 1.42
CA ALA A 100 -11.52 10.01 0.38
C ALA A 100 -10.37 11.05 0.29
N GLU A 101 -9.85 11.52 1.44
CA GLU A 101 -8.69 12.41 1.47
C GLU A 101 -7.44 11.76 0.86
N ILE A 102 -7.13 10.52 1.28
CA ILE A 102 -5.99 9.75 0.77
C ILE A 102 -6.11 9.55 -0.74
N THR A 103 -7.28 9.12 -1.21
CA THR A 103 -7.55 8.91 -2.64
C THR A 103 -7.34 10.18 -3.45
N THR A 104 -7.82 11.32 -2.93
CA THR A 104 -7.64 12.62 -3.59
C THR A 104 -6.18 13.04 -3.63
N ALA A 105 -5.46 12.87 -2.53
CA ALA A 105 -4.03 13.19 -2.46
C ALA A 105 -3.20 12.33 -3.42
N GLU A 106 -3.44 11.02 -3.44
CA GLU A 106 -2.77 10.09 -4.37
C GLU A 106 -3.11 10.40 -5.83
N HIS A 107 -4.37 10.68 -6.15
CA HIS A 107 -4.76 11.10 -7.50
C HIS A 107 -3.96 12.33 -7.95
N ASN A 108 -3.93 13.38 -7.14
CA ASN A 108 -3.21 14.63 -7.45
C ASN A 108 -1.70 14.42 -7.59
N LYS A 109 -1.11 13.55 -6.78
CA LYS A 109 0.30 13.17 -6.84
C LYS A 109 0.61 12.46 -8.17
N TRP A 110 -0.14 11.43 -8.49
CA TRP A 110 0.06 10.65 -9.71
C TRP A 110 -0.26 11.42 -10.99
N GLU A 111 -1.27 12.28 -10.97
CA GLU A 111 -1.57 13.15 -12.11
C GLU A 111 -0.36 14.02 -12.49
N LYS A 112 0.31 14.61 -11.50
CA LYS A 112 1.53 15.41 -11.74
C LYS A 112 2.65 14.56 -12.32
N ILE A 113 2.87 13.37 -11.78
CA ILE A 113 3.93 12.45 -12.23
C ILE A 113 3.67 12.00 -13.67
N VAL A 114 2.45 11.54 -13.97
CA VAL A 114 2.05 11.09 -15.32
C VAL A 114 2.23 12.20 -16.34
N LYS A 115 1.79 13.43 -16.01
CA LYS A 115 1.97 14.60 -16.89
C LYS A 115 3.44 14.93 -17.11
N SER A 116 4.26 14.94 -16.06
CA SER A 116 5.69 15.29 -16.17
C SER A 116 6.50 14.22 -16.91
N ALA A 117 6.15 12.96 -16.75
CA ALA A 117 6.79 11.84 -17.43
C ALA A 117 6.26 11.58 -18.85
N ASN A 118 5.25 12.36 -19.30
CA ASN A 118 4.60 12.21 -20.61
C ASN A 118 4.14 10.77 -20.89
N VAL A 119 3.62 10.11 -19.85
CA VAL A 119 3.11 8.74 -19.96
C VAL A 119 1.85 8.76 -20.81
N LYS A 120 1.85 8.04 -21.92
CA LYS A 120 0.68 7.82 -22.77
C LYS A 120 0.12 6.44 -22.45
N VAL A 121 -1.19 6.37 -22.27
CA VAL A 121 -1.93 5.11 -22.15
C VAL A 121 -2.47 4.82 -23.55
N ASP A 122 -2.02 3.72 -24.14
CA ASP A 122 -2.52 3.23 -25.43
C ASP A 122 -3.89 2.56 -25.24
#